data_50fcbc17f86298c3ef78ac61debbe9b6
#
_entry.id   50fcbc17f86298c3ef78ac61debbe9b6
#
_cell.length_a   1.000
_cell.length_b   1.000
_cell.length_c   1.000
_cell.angle_alpha   90.00
_cell.angle_beta   90.00
_cell.angle_gamma   90.00
#
_symmetry.space_group_name_H-M   'P 1'
#
loop_
_entity.id
_entity.type
_entity.pdbx_description
1 polymer ?
#
loop_
_entity_poly.entity_id
_entity_poly.type
_entity_poly.pdbx_seq_one_letter_code
_entity_poly.pdbx_strand_id
1 'polypeptide(L)'
;MITKKINQITLEASKKMGEGALKKAMEIKVPVVFSVVDNGGNLLYLERMDEAFVTSVDISINKAFTAWALKKGTNELSEVVLPGQSLYGLNLTNNSRIITFGGGFPILVDGEIVGAVGVSGGTVEEDMEIAKAALNSL
;
A
#
# COMPACT_ATOMS: atom_id res chain seq x y z
N MET A 1 -11.43 -14.50 25.65
CA MET A 1 -12.00 -13.48 24.73
C MET A 1 -12.65 -14.19 23.56
N ILE A 2 -13.95 -14.01 23.38
CA ILE A 2 -14.71 -14.68 22.32
C ILE A 2 -14.76 -13.80 21.06
N THR A 3 -14.79 -12.48 21.22
CA THR A 3 -14.85 -11.53 20.11
C THR A 3 -13.82 -10.41 20.30
N LYS A 4 -13.45 -9.78 19.18
CA LYS A 4 -12.54 -8.64 19.17
C LYS A 4 -13.16 -7.56 18.29
N LYS A 5 -13.23 -6.34 18.81
CA LYS A 5 -13.56 -5.16 18.00
C LYS A 5 -12.32 -4.71 17.25
N ILE A 6 -12.48 -4.31 16.01
CA ILE A 6 -11.42 -3.73 15.19
C ILE A 6 -11.88 -2.37 14.66
N ASN A 7 -10.92 -1.45 14.53
CA ASN A 7 -11.16 -0.17 13.86
C ASN A 7 -10.83 -0.31 12.39
N GLN A 8 -11.55 0.43 11.57
CA GLN A 8 -11.40 0.37 10.12
C GLN A 8 -11.37 1.76 9.53
N ILE A 9 -10.46 1.95 8.57
CA ILE A 9 -10.39 3.19 7.78
C ILE A 9 -11.70 3.39 7.00
N THR A 10 -12.14 4.63 6.89
CA THR A 10 -13.37 4.97 6.17
C THR A 10 -13.09 5.31 4.71
N LEU A 11 -14.13 5.25 3.89
CA LEU A 11 -14.05 5.73 2.50
C LEU A 11 -13.70 7.23 2.45
N GLU A 12 -14.26 8.03 3.36
CA GLU A 12 -13.98 9.46 3.46
C GLU A 12 -12.48 9.71 3.68
N ALA A 13 -11.88 9.06 4.65
CA ALA A 13 -10.44 9.16 4.91
C ALA A 13 -9.61 8.65 3.72
N SER A 14 -10.06 7.58 3.07
CA SER A 14 -9.39 7.02 1.89
C SER A 14 -9.36 8.02 0.72
N LYS A 15 -10.45 8.73 0.49
CA LYS A 15 -10.52 9.80 -0.52
C LYS A 15 -9.57 10.95 -0.20
N LYS A 16 -9.51 11.35 1.05
CA LYS A 16 -8.58 12.41 1.51
C LYS A 16 -7.13 12.01 1.30
N MET A 17 -6.78 10.76 1.62
CA MET A 17 -5.45 10.23 1.33
C MET A 17 -5.17 10.20 -0.17
N GLY A 18 -6.17 9.84 -0.98
CA GLY A 18 -6.07 9.87 -2.44
C GLY A 18 -5.73 11.27 -2.98
N GLU A 19 -6.35 12.31 -2.45
CA GLU A 19 -6.04 13.70 -2.81
C GLU A 19 -4.57 14.02 -2.49
N GLY A 20 -4.08 13.63 -1.32
CA GLY A 20 -2.68 13.82 -0.93
C GLY A 20 -1.70 13.05 -1.81
N ALA A 21 -2.04 11.81 -2.16
CA ALA A 21 -1.24 10.99 -3.06
C ALA A 21 -1.13 11.63 -4.46
N LEU A 22 -2.26 12.01 -5.03
CA LEU A 22 -2.29 12.60 -6.37
C LEU A 22 -1.58 13.95 -6.41
N LYS A 23 -1.75 14.78 -5.39
CA LYS A 23 -1.04 16.04 -5.27
C LYS A 23 0.48 15.84 -5.32
N LYS A 24 0.99 14.92 -4.53
CA LYS A 24 2.43 14.61 -4.51
C LYS A 24 2.89 14.03 -5.85
N ALA A 25 2.12 13.10 -6.43
CA ALA A 25 2.42 12.51 -7.73
C ALA A 25 2.53 13.57 -8.83
N MET A 26 1.61 14.55 -8.82
CA MET A 26 1.64 15.67 -9.77
C MET A 26 2.84 16.58 -9.54
N GLU A 27 3.20 16.85 -8.29
CA GLU A 27 4.38 17.67 -7.95
C GLU A 27 5.67 17.06 -8.50
N ILE A 28 5.83 15.73 -8.36
CA ILE A 28 7.03 15.04 -8.84
C ILE A 28 6.90 14.49 -10.26
N LYS A 29 5.74 14.72 -10.91
CA LYS A 29 5.46 14.34 -12.30
C LYS A 29 5.57 12.85 -12.56
N VAL A 30 5.02 12.05 -11.64
CA VAL A 30 5.00 10.59 -11.75
C VAL A 30 3.54 10.11 -11.71
N PRO A 31 2.97 9.66 -12.84
CA PRO A 31 1.62 9.11 -12.81
C PRO A 31 1.60 7.76 -12.10
N VAL A 32 0.66 7.60 -11.16
CA VAL A 32 0.57 6.41 -10.32
C VAL A 32 -0.85 5.90 -10.20
N VAL A 33 -0.96 4.68 -9.68
CA VAL A 33 -2.19 4.15 -9.11
C VAL A 33 -2.04 4.16 -7.59
N PHE A 34 -3.03 4.72 -6.91
CA PHE A 34 -3.13 4.74 -5.45
C PHE A 34 -4.29 3.85 -5.01
N SER A 35 -4.04 2.94 -4.07
CA SER A 35 -5.03 2.02 -3.54
C SER A 35 -5.07 2.04 -2.01
N VAL A 36 -6.26 1.84 -1.46
CA VAL A 36 -6.47 1.64 -0.03
C VAL A 36 -7.20 0.31 0.17
N VAL A 37 -6.69 -0.52 1.07
CA VAL A 37 -7.41 -1.71 1.55
C VAL A 37 -7.92 -1.45 2.97
N ASP A 38 -9.05 -2.07 3.29
CA ASP A 38 -9.65 -1.99 4.61
C ASP A 38 -8.93 -2.87 5.64
N ASN A 39 -9.41 -2.88 6.87
CA ASN A 39 -8.82 -3.73 7.93
C ASN A 39 -9.25 -5.20 7.83
N GLY A 40 -9.55 -5.67 6.67
CA GLY A 40 -9.75 -7.06 6.28
C GLY A 40 -8.94 -7.40 5.03
N GLY A 41 -8.14 -6.46 4.53
CA GLY A 41 -7.33 -6.63 3.32
C GLY A 41 -8.10 -6.49 2.02
N ASN A 42 -9.36 -6.04 2.06
CA ASN A 42 -10.19 -5.88 0.88
C ASN A 42 -10.02 -4.48 0.28
N LEU A 43 -10.07 -4.39 -1.04
CA LEU A 43 -10.01 -3.10 -1.73
C LEU A 43 -11.17 -2.20 -1.29
N LEU A 44 -10.85 -0.99 -0.81
CA LEU A 44 -11.81 0.02 -0.41
C LEU A 44 -11.85 1.19 -1.38
N TYR A 45 -10.69 1.61 -1.88
CA TYR A 45 -10.56 2.80 -2.73
C TYR A 45 -9.39 2.63 -3.68
N LEU A 46 -9.58 3.08 -4.93
CA LEU A 46 -8.52 3.11 -5.93
C LEU A 46 -8.70 4.33 -6.84
N GLU A 47 -7.61 5.02 -7.10
CA GLU A 47 -7.53 6.01 -8.16
C GLU A 47 -6.35 5.68 -9.10
N ARG A 48 -6.63 5.64 -10.39
CA ARG A 48 -5.62 5.49 -11.43
C ARG A 48 -5.48 6.82 -12.17
N MET A 49 -4.30 7.41 -12.10
CA MET A 49 -3.99 8.61 -12.87
C MET A 49 -3.91 8.27 -14.36
N ASP A 50 -4.24 9.24 -15.20
CA ASP A 50 -3.98 9.14 -16.62
C ASP A 50 -2.49 8.86 -16.85
N GLU A 51 -2.16 8.06 -17.84
CA GLU A 51 -0.80 7.64 -18.18
C GLU A 51 -0.15 6.66 -17.17
N ALA A 52 -0.77 6.33 -16.05
CA ALA A 52 -0.25 5.29 -15.16
C ALA A 52 -0.29 3.91 -15.84
N PHE A 53 0.75 3.10 -15.61
CA PHE A 53 0.80 1.75 -16.17
C PHE A 53 -0.39 0.91 -15.71
N VAL A 54 -1.01 0.16 -16.61
CA VAL A 54 -2.12 -0.73 -16.25
C VAL A 54 -1.71 -1.80 -15.24
N THR A 55 -0.45 -2.26 -15.29
CA THR A 55 0.10 -3.20 -14.31
C THR A 55 0.07 -2.65 -12.89
N SER A 56 0.12 -1.34 -12.74
CA SER A 56 0.13 -0.67 -11.45
C SER A 56 -1.21 -0.76 -10.71
N VAL A 57 -2.30 -1.06 -11.41
CA VAL A 57 -3.60 -1.32 -10.76
C VAL A 57 -3.45 -2.52 -9.82
N ASP A 58 -3.00 -3.66 -10.35
CA ASP A 58 -2.78 -4.87 -9.55
C ASP A 58 -1.69 -4.67 -8.50
N ILE A 59 -0.57 -4.07 -8.89
CA ILE A 59 0.58 -3.90 -7.99
C ILE A 59 0.22 -3.01 -6.80
N SER A 60 -0.48 -1.90 -7.00
CA SER A 60 -0.86 -1.00 -5.91
C SER A 60 -1.79 -1.68 -4.91
N ILE A 61 -2.78 -2.43 -5.40
CA ILE A 61 -3.69 -3.20 -4.54
C ILE A 61 -2.91 -4.22 -3.72
N ASN A 62 -2.00 -4.95 -4.35
CA ASN A 62 -1.23 -5.99 -3.67
C ASN A 62 -0.15 -5.42 -2.74
N LYS A 63 0.41 -4.25 -3.02
CA LYS A 63 1.25 -3.53 -2.06
C LYS A 63 0.46 -3.18 -0.79
N ALA A 64 -0.76 -2.64 -0.95
CA ALA A 64 -1.62 -2.34 0.18
C ALA A 64 -1.99 -3.61 0.96
N PHE A 65 -2.40 -4.67 0.27
CA PHE A 65 -2.69 -5.96 0.88
C PHE A 65 -1.49 -6.49 1.68
N THR A 66 -0.31 -6.48 1.09
CA THR A 66 0.91 -6.97 1.73
C THR A 66 1.23 -6.20 3.01
N ALA A 67 1.15 -4.86 2.94
CA ALA A 67 1.43 -4.01 4.10
C ALA A 67 0.42 -4.26 5.23
N TRP A 68 -0.85 -4.43 4.91
CA TRP A 68 -1.87 -4.81 5.89
C TRP A 68 -1.61 -6.21 6.47
N ALA A 69 -1.38 -7.20 5.60
CA ALA A 69 -1.26 -8.61 5.99
C ALA A 69 -0.02 -8.87 6.85
N LEU A 70 1.11 -8.25 6.54
CA LEU A 70 2.37 -8.41 7.25
C LEU A 70 2.63 -7.30 8.27
N LYS A 71 1.76 -6.29 8.35
CA LYS A 71 1.80 -5.21 9.35
C LYS A 71 3.09 -4.39 9.30
N LYS A 72 3.61 -4.18 8.10
CA LYS A 72 4.85 -3.40 7.87
C LYS A 72 4.89 -2.85 6.44
N GLY A 73 5.79 -1.89 6.20
CA GLY A 73 6.04 -1.39 4.86
C GLY A 73 6.61 -2.47 3.95
N THR A 74 6.17 -2.50 2.69
CA THR A 74 6.63 -3.50 1.72
C THR A 74 8.12 -3.37 1.39
N ASN A 75 8.72 -2.19 1.61
CA ASN A 75 10.15 -1.97 1.49
C ASN A 75 10.97 -2.84 2.45
N GLU A 76 10.41 -3.21 3.59
CA GLU A 76 11.09 -4.04 4.60
C GLU A 76 11.26 -5.50 4.16
N LEU A 77 10.61 -5.90 3.06
CA LEU A 77 10.65 -7.28 2.55
C LEU A 77 11.75 -7.49 1.50
N SER A 78 12.29 -6.44 0.91
CA SER A 78 13.16 -6.54 -0.27
C SER A 78 14.42 -7.37 -0.05
N GLU A 79 15.02 -7.33 1.14
CA GLU A 79 16.23 -8.09 1.43
C GLU A 79 15.97 -9.49 1.96
N VAL A 80 14.89 -9.67 2.74
CA VAL A 80 14.61 -10.98 3.39
C VAL A 80 14.10 -12.04 2.42
N VAL A 81 13.73 -11.66 1.20
CA VAL A 81 13.24 -12.56 0.15
C VAL A 81 14.30 -12.92 -0.89
N LEU A 82 15.51 -12.39 -0.77
CA LEU A 82 16.61 -12.70 -1.69
C LEU A 82 17.03 -14.15 -1.58
N PRO A 83 17.66 -14.73 -2.64
CA PRO A 83 18.21 -16.08 -2.57
C PRO A 83 19.12 -16.26 -1.35
N GLY A 84 18.92 -17.32 -0.58
CA GLY A 84 19.66 -17.58 0.65
C GLY A 84 19.12 -16.90 1.90
N GLN A 85 18.14 -16.01 1.77
CA GLN A 85 17.49 -15.37 2.91
C GLN A 85 16.29 -16.16 3.44
N SER A 86 15.90 -15.89 4.69
CA SER A 86 14.92 -16.70 5.42
C SER A 86 13.54 -16.78 4.79
N LEU A 87 13.12 -15.74 4.05
CA LEU A 87 11.80 -15.67 3.42
C LEU A 87 11.86 -15.77 1.89
N TYR A 88 12.91 -16.37 1.37
CA TYR A 88 12.99 -16.66 -0.06
C TYR A 88 11.74 -17.42 -0.51
N GLY A 89 11.04 -16.91 -1.54
CA GLY A 89 9.80 -17.51 -2.03
C GLY A 89 8.53 -16.96 -1.38
N LEU A 90 8.61 -16.01 -0.44
CA LEU A 90 7.45 -15.39 0.20
C LEU A 90 6.44 -14.86 -0.83
N ASN A 91 6.94 -14.29 -1.93
CA ASN A 91 6.12 -13.74 -3.00
C ASN A 91 5.28 -14.77 -3.76
N LEU A 92 5.58 -16.05 -3.61
CA LEU A 92 4.82 -17.17 -4.21
C LEU A 92 3.65 -17.60 -3.34
N THR A 93 3.59 -17.17 -2.08
CA THR A 93 2.50 -17.47 -1.16
C THR A 93 1.32 -16.53 -1.38
N ASN A 94 0.17 -16.81 -0.73
CA ASN A 94 -1.01 -15.95 -0.78
C ASN A 94 -1.46 -15.64 -2.22
N ASN A 95 -1.46 -16.65 -3.09
CA ASN A 95 -1.81 -16.53 -4.50
C ASN A 95 -0.94 -15.48 -5.24
N SER A 96 0.34 -15.43 -4.90
CA SER A 96 1.32 -14.49 -5.46
C SER A 96 0.97 -13.01 -5.24
N ARG A 97 0.19 -12.70 -4.20
CA ARG A 97 -0.21 -11.33 -3.87
C ARG A 97 0.83 -10.55 -3.07
N ILE A 98 1.84 -11.23 -2.52
CA ILE A 98 2.85 -10.57 -1.67
C ILE A 98 3.83 -9.81 -2.57
N ILE A 99 3.83 -8.48 -2.44
CA ILE A 99 4.76 -7.60 -3.14
C ILE A 99 5.93 -7.29 -2.21
N THR A 100 7.15 -7.52 -2.68
CA THR A 100 8.36 -7.47 -1.87
C THR A 100 9.23 -6.24 -2.12
N PHE A 101 8.67 -5.20 -2.70
CA PHE A 101 9.34 -3.92 -2.91
C PHE A 101 8.45 -2.75 -2.48
N GLY A 102 9.08 -1.63 -2.15
CA GLY A 102 8.44 -0.51 -1.47
C GLY A 102 7.30 0.16 -2.22
N GLY A 103 6.42 0.80 -1.44
CA GLY A 103 5.27 1.56 -1.91
C GLY A 103 3.97 1.20 -1.18
N GLY A 104 3.98 0.19 -0.32
CA GLY A 104 2.86 -0.15 0.55
C GLY A 104 3.19 0.14 2.01
N PHE A 105 2.24 0.75 2.74
CA PHE A 105 2.38 1.04 4.16
C PHE A 105 1.07 0.79 4.91
N PRO A 106 1.13 0.24 6.15
CA PRO A 106 -0.06 0.19 7.01
C PRO A 106 -0.53 1.61 7.36
N ILE A 107 -1.84 1.76 7.53
CA ILE A 107 -2.43 2.99 8.07
C ILE A 107 -2.56 2.79 9.58
N LEU A 108 -1.89 3.64 10.34
CA LEU A 108 -1.90 3.59 11.79
C LEU A 108 -2.72 4.75 12.35
N VAL A 109 -3.67 4.43 13.23
CA VAL A 109 -4.44 5.41 14.01
C VAL A 109 -4.36 5.00 15.47
N ASP A 110 -3.84 5.88 16.31
CA ASP A 110 -3.63 5.61 17.74
C ASP A 110 -2.85 4.30 17.99
N GLY A 111 -1.87 4.00 17.13
CA GLY A 111 -1.03 2.81 17.23
C GLY A 111 -1.67 1.52 16.71
N GLU A 112 -2.91 1.57 16.21
CA GLU A 112 -3.60 0.41 15.64
C GLU A 112 -3.63 0.49 14.11
N ILE A 113 -3.46 -0.65 13.47
CA ILE A 113 -3.62 -0.75 12.01
C ILE A 113 -5.12 -0.78 11.69
N VAL A 114 -5.54 0.16 10.83
CA VAL A 114 -6.95 0.29 10.41
C VAL A 114 -7.16 0.00 8.92
N GLY A 115 -6.11 -0.27 8.20
CA GLY A 115 -6.07 -0.54 6.77
C GLY A 115 -4.65 -0.37 6.25
N ALA A 116 -4.49 -0.24 4.96
CA ALA A 116 -3.18 0.03 4.36
C ALA A 116 -3.33 0.74 3.01
N VAL A 117 -2.26 1.43 2.61
CA VAL A 117 -2.16 2.09 1.31
C VAL A 117 -1.12 1.41 0.43
N GLY A 118 -1.30 1.52 -0.89
CA GLY A 118 -0.33 1.06 -1.88
C GLY A 118 -0.24 2.03 -3.04
N VAL A 119 0.97 2.29 -3.49
CA VAL A 119 1.27 3.15 -4.64
C VAL A 119 2.18 2.41 -5.60
N SER A 120 1.85 2.49 -6.88
CA SER A 120 2.67 1.92 -7.95
C SER A 120 2.65 2.82 -9.18
N GLY A 121 3.78 2.97 -9.84
CA GLY A 121 3.90 3.72 -11.09
C GLY A 121 5.25 4.39 -11.31
N GLY A 122 5.96 4.73 -10.23
CA GLY A 122 7.29 5.31 -10.28
C GLY A 122 8.39 4.33 -9.88
N THR A 123 9.54 4.87 -9.53
CA THR A 123 10.55 4.08 -8.82
C THR A 123 10.04 3.71 -7.44
N VAL A 124 10.69 2.76 -6.78
CA VAL A 124 10.31 2.37 -5.41
C VAL A 124 10.35 3.60 -4.48
N GLU A 125 11.36 4.43 -4.59
CA GLU A 125 11.52 5.65 -3.79
C GLU A 125 10.39 6.65 -4.05
N GLU A 126 10.01 6.85 -5.31
CA GLU A 126 8.91 7.73 -5.70
C GLU A 126 7.57 7.20 -5.18
N ASP A 127 7.32 5.90 -5.35
CA ASP A 127 6.10 5.25 -4.85
C ASP A 127 5.99 5.40 -3.32
N MET A 128 7.09 5.22 -2.60
CA MET A 128 7.14 5.40 -1.14
C MET A 128 6.88 6.84 -0.72
N GLU A 129 7.45 7.81 -1.44
CA GLU A 129 7.24 9.24 -1.18
C GLU A 129 5.76 9.63 -1.34
N ILE A 130 5.13 9.15 -2.40
CA ILE A 130 3.70 9.40 -2.66
C ILE A 130 2.84 8.73 -1.58
N ALA A 131 3.14 7.49 -1.22
CA ALA A 131 2.40 6.78 -0.18
C ALA A 131 2.50 7.49 1.18
N LYS A 132 3.67 7.99 1.54
CA LYS A 132 3.87 8.77 2.77
C LYS A 132 3.11 10.09 2.74
N ALA A 133 3.07 10.77 1.59
CA ALA A 133 2.28 11.98 1.43
C ALA A 133 0.78 11.72 1.63
N ALA A 134 0.29 10.58 1.14
CA ALA A 134 -1.09 10.16 1.39
C ALA A 134 -1.38 10.00 2.89
N LEU A 135 -0.52 9.26 3.60
CA LEU A 135 -0.67 9.05 5.05
C LEU A 135 -0.62 10.37 5.82
N ASN A 136 0.23 11.30 5.42
CA ASN A 136 0.38 12.60 6.07
C ASN A 136 -0.80 13.55 5.79
N SER A 137 -1.74 13.17 4.94
CA SER A 137 -2.94 13.95 4.61
C SER A 137 -4.09 13.75 5.60
N LEU A 138 -3.98 12.80 6.50
CA LEU A 138 -4.99 12.52 7.52
C LEU A 138 -4.93 13.49 8.71
#